data_4c1f11a3a4d96a795baa4b94073a7a60
#
_entry.id   4c1f11a3a4d96a795baa4b94073a7a60
#
_cell.length_a   1.000
_cell.length_b   1.000
_cell.length_c   1.000
_cell.angle_alpha   90.00
_cell.angle_beta   90.00
_cell.angle_gamma   90.00
#
_symmetry.space_group_name_H-M   'P 1'
#
loop_
_entity.id
_entity.type
_entity.pdbx_description
1 polymer ?
#
loop_
_entity_poly.entity_id
_entity_poly.type
_entity_poly.pdbx_seq_one_letter_code
_entity_poly.pdbx_strand_id
1 'polypeptide(L)'
;MCFYGQPQILGGAVQLTESSAGRAVFSLDTSRLESSVEKVALTATIYENKASFERVSQLSVVVTGGIEAQIPTGGMKETALILGEFYRRNGDWKFRCVAQGFNGGLEPLAKHFGVDVAAPAPAPAPVVQTPPPAPAAPPKSTISLNKVTLDKTRSSISLEKTAAGFGEIKVNLNWNKGSSGGFFKRSQSVDLDVGCLYELQDGEKGVVQALGKSFGSLTREPFIQLMGDDRTGSVAGGEWMHINGTKWSEIRRILVFAFIYEGAPNWRETDGVVTILIPGQPEIEVRLNEEGGRDAMCAIAMLENVNGAVKVSRRVDFHRGHAVMDKAYGWGMNWRAGSK
;
A
#
# COMPACT_ATOMS: atom_id res chain seq x y z
N MET A 1 15.30 -3.84 16.51
CA MET A 1 15.81 -3.16 15.29
C MET A 1 17.33 -3.34 15.26
N CYS A 2 17.92 -3.70 14.09
CA CYS A 2 19.36 -3.86 13.92
C CYS A 2 19.92 -2.64 13.16
N PHE A 3 20.91 -1.94 13.72
CA PHE A 3 21.52 -0.72 13.18
C PHE A 3 22.89 -0.48 13.84
N TYR A 4 23.61 0.59 13.48
CA TYR A 4 24.95 0.88 14.01
C TYR A 4 25.04 0.93 15.55
N GLY A 5 23.99 1.38 16.25
CA GLY A 5 23.91 1.41 17.71
C GLY A 5 23.51 0.06 18.34
N GLN A 6 22.97 -0.87 17.54
CA GLN A 6 22.60 -2.21 17.93
C GLN A 6 22.88 -3.17 16.76
N PRO A 7 24.16 -3.55 16.55
CA PRO A 7 24.58 -4.23 15.31
C PRO A 7 24.12 -5.68 15.20
N GLN A 8 23.49 -6.25 16.22
CA GLN A 8 22.92 -7.59 16.15
C GLN A 8 21.64 -7.71 16.98
N ILE A 9 20.72 -8.55 16.52
CA ILE A 9 19.46 -8.89 17.19
C ILE A 9 19.13 -10.37 16.99
N LEU A 10 18.12 -10.87 17.72
CA LEU A 10 17.63 -12.26 17.63
C LEU A 10 18.76 -13.29 17.78
N GLY A 11 19.59 -13.12 18.82
CA GLY A 11 20.72 -14.00 19.08
C GLY A 11 21.77 -14.02 17.95
N GLY A 12 21.86 -12.95 17.14
CA GLY A 12 22.77 -12.85 16.01
C GLY A 12 22.20 -13.43 14.70
N ALA A 13 20.91 -13.75 14.62
CA ALA A 13 20.28 -14.15 13.36
C ALA A 13 20.21 -12.98 12.36
N VAL A 14 20.19 -11.73 12.84
CA VAL A 14 20.31 -10.52 12.02
C VAL A 14 21.50 -9.71 12.53
N GLN A 15 22.45 -9.42 11.66
CA GLN A 15 23.66 -8.67 12.00
C GLN A 15 23.99 -7.62 10.95
N LEU A 16 24.40 -6.43 11.39
CA LEU A 16 25.07 -5.43 10.56
C LEU A 16 26.56 -5.78 10.53
N THR A 17 27.05 -6.31 9.41
CA THR A 17 28.42 -6.79 9.26
C THR A 17 29.38 -5.75 8.70
N GLU A 18 28.85 -4.77 7.96
CA GLU A 18 29.63 -3.63 7.43
C GLU A 18 28.77 -2.36 7.47
N SER A 19 29.38 -1.26 7.88
CA SER A 19 28.75 0.07 7.82
C SER A 19 29.84 1.08 7.47
N SER A 20 29.80 1.58 6.25
CA SER A 20 30.74 2.57 5.71
C SER A 20 29.99 3.66 4.94
N ALA A 21 30.70 4.71 4.51
CA ALA A 21 30.08 5.76 3.73
C ALA A 21 29.51 5.22 2.41
N GLY A 22 28.20 5.26 2.29
CA GLY A 22 27.47 4.81 1.09
C GLY A 22 27.21 3.30 1.02
N ARG A 23 27.59 2.51 2.03
CA ARG A 23 27.34 1.07 2.03
C ARG A 23 27.06 0.52 3.43
N ALA A 24 26.02 -0.31 3.53
CA ALA A 24 25.74 -1.13 4.70
C ALA A 24 25.48 -2.57 4.27
N VAL A 25 26.04 -3.54 4.99
CA VAL A 25 25.85 -4.97 4.73
C VAL A 25 25.22 -5.61 5.96
N PHE A 26 24.12 -6.30 5.75
CA PHE A 26 23.45 -7.08 6.78
C PHE A 26 23.54 -8.56 6.44
N SER A 27 23.81 -9.38 7.45
CA SER A 27 23.68 -10.83 7.39
C SER A 27 22.35 -11.24 8.03
N LEU A 28 21.60 -12.10 7.33
CA LEU A 28 20.34 -12.67 7.80
C LEU A 28 20.42 -14.18 7.74
N ASP A 29 20.47 -14.83 8.90
CA ASP A 29 20.37 -16.28 9.03
C ASP A 29 18.92 -16.69 9.31
N THR A 30 18.22 -17.05 8.25
CA THR A 30 16.79 -17.40 8.30
C THR A 30 16.53 -18.70 9.06
N SER A 31 17.52 -19.56 9.21
CA SER A 31 17.39 -20.83 9.95
C SER A 31 17.32 -20.62 11.47
N ARG A 32 17.86 -19.50 11.95
CA ARG A 32 17.90 -19.12 13.36
C ARG A 32 16.74 -18.22 13.78
N LEU A 33 15.88 -17.83 12.84
CA LEU A 33 14.71 -17.03 13.16
C LEU A 33 13.60 -17.90 13.75
N GLU A 34 13.02 -17.43 14.85
CA GLU A 34 11.83 -18.07 15.45
C GLU A 34 10.68 -18.18 14.44
N SER A 35 9.83 -19.19 14.64
CA SER A 35 8.65 -19.40 13.79
C SER A 35 7.67 -18.23 13.83
N SER A 36 7.66 -17.44 14.90
CA SER A 36 6.88 -16.22 15.08
C SER A 36 7.32 -15.05 14.20
N VAL A 37 8.57 -15.09 13.69
CA VAL A 37 9.10 -14.06 12.79
C VAL A 37 8.62 -14.36 11.35
N GLU A 38 7.67 -13.58 10.87
CA GLU A 38 7.11 -13.73 9.53
C GLU A 38 7.79 -12.81 8.52
N LYS A 39 8.43 -11.71 8.99
CA LYS A 39 8.99 -10.68 8.11
C LYS A 39 10.23 -10.01 8.74
N VAL A 40 11.21 -9.70 7.87
CA VAL A 40 12.38 -8.87 8.19
C VAL A 40 12.50 -7.77 7.12
N ALA A 41 12.33 -6.51 7.52
CA ALA A 41 12.39 -5.38 6.61
C ALA A 41 13.79 -4.75 6.60
N LEU A 42 14.29 -4.45 5.40
CA LEU A 42 15.49 -3.65 5.17
C LEU A 42 15.08 -2.20 4.94
N THR A 43 15.60 -1.29 5.77
CA THR A 43 15.18 0.11 5.77
C THR A 43 16.36 1.06 5.68
N ALA A 44 16.12 2.27 5.18
CA ALA A 44 17.09 3.36 5.19
C ALA A 44 16.42 4.65 5.67
N THR A 45 17.18 5.50 6.38
CA THR A 45 16.71 6.80 6.86
C THR A 45 17.77 7.87 6.61
N ILE A 46 17.31 9.06 6.29
CA ILE A 46 18.17 10.25 6.24
C ILE A 46 18.38 10.73 7.68
N TYR A 47 19.65 10.86 8.07
CA TYR A 47 20.02 11.28 9.41
C TYR A 47 19.41 12.63 9.79
N GLU A 48 18.73 12.70 10.92
CA GLU A 48 18.06 13.90 11.45
C GLU A 48 17.12 14.60 10.46
N ASN A 49 16.64 13.91 9.43
CA ASN A 49 15.77 14.48 8.38
C ASN A 49 16.37 15.72 7.67
N LYS A 50 17.71 15.86 7.64
CA LYS A 50 18.41 17.04 7.08
C LYS A 50 18.31 17.13 5.54
N ALA A 51 17.87 16.09 4.88
CA ALA A 51 17.67 16.01 3.45
C ALA A 51 16.52 15.04 3.13
N SER A 52 16.19 14.85 1.86
CA SER A 52 15.29 13.83 1.36
C SER A 52 16.02 12.85 0.44
N PHE A 53 15.40 11.71 0.14
CA PHE A 53 16.00 10.74 -0.76
C PHE A 53 16.17 11.24 -2.20
N GLU A 54 15.47 12.30 -2.63
CA GLU A 54 15.73 12.93 -3.94
C GLU A 54 17.17 13.44 -4.13
N ARG A 55 17.89 13.69 -3.02
CA ARG A 55 19.31 14.09 -3.05
C ARG A 55 20.29 12.91 -3.08
N VAL A 56 19.78 11.69 -2.98
CA VAL A 56 20.58 10.47 -3.10
C VAL A 56 20.64 10.09 -4.58
N SER A 57 21.78 10.29 -5.20
CA SER A 57 21.95 10.10 -6.65
C SER A 57 21.77 8.65 -7.10
N GLN A 58 22.08 7.69 -6.22
CA GLN A 58 21.94 6.26 -6.49
C GLN A 58 21.69 5.50 -5.20
N LEU A 59 20.68 4.64 -5.21
CA LEU A 59 20.34 3.75 -4.11
C LEU A 59 20.00 2.39 -4.69
N SER A 60 20.69 1.34 -4.25
CA SER A 60 20.41 -0.03 -4.68
C SER A 60 20.39 -1.00 -3.52
N VAL A 61 19.68 -2.09 -3.70
CA VAL A 61 19.67 -3.25 -2.80
C VAL A 61 20.20 -4.45 -3.55
N VAL A 62 21.19 -5.11 -2.96
CA VAL A 62 21.75 -6.34 -3.47
C VAL A 62 21.55 -7.45 -2.43
N VAL A 63 20.90 -8.54 -2.83
CA VAL A 63 20.76 -9.75 -2.01
C VAL A 63 21.61 -10.85 -2.60
N THR A 64 22.45 -11.45 -1.77
CA THR A 64 23.30 -12.58 -2.19
C THR A 64 22.43 -13.71 -2.76
N GLY A 65 22.75 -14.18 -3.96
CA GLY A 65 21.92 -15.14 -4.70
C GLY A 65 21.32 -14.58 -5.98
N GLY A 66 21.68 -13.32 -6.35
CA GLY A 66 21.41 -12.76 -7.68
C GLY A 66 20.26 -11.78 -7.75
N ILE A 67 19.81 -11.23 -6.63
CA ILE A 67 18.81 -10.14 -6.64
C ILE A 67 19.54 -8.82 -6.53
N GLU A 68 19.39 -7.96 -7.53
CA GLU A 68 19.80 -6.57 -7.52
C GLU A 68 18.63 -5.68 -7.94
N ALA A 69 18.35 -4.65 -7.14
CA ALA A 69 17.27 -3.72 -7.41
C ALA A 69 17.76 -2.28 -7.21
N GLN A 70 17.56 -1.43 -8.21
CA GLN A 70 17.74 0.01 -8.11
C GLN A 70 16.49 0.62 -7.50
N ILE A 71 16.66 1.46 -6.48
CA ILE A 71 15.57 2.21 -5.86
C ILE A 71 15.51 3.59 -6.53
N PRO A 72 14.43 3.93 -7.24
CA PRO A 72 14.30 5.23 -7.87
C PRO A 72 14.12 6.30 -6.79
N THR A 73 15.12 7.16 -6.62
CA THR A 73 15.13 8.23 -5.61
C THR A 73 14.68 9.59 -6.16
N GLY A 74 14.60 9.72 -7.48
CA GLY A 74 14.22 10.95 -8.17
C GLY A 74 12.84 11.46 -7.74
N GLY A 75 12.77 12.66 -7.18
CA GLY A 75 11.53 13.27 -6.70
C GLY A 75 11.01 12.74 -5.35
N MET A 76 11.72 11.83 -4.70
CA MET A 76 11.36 11.31 -3.37
C MET A 76 11.66 12.34 -2.28
N LYS A 77 10.64 12.97 -1.76
CA LYS A 77 10.73 13.94 -0.64
C LYS A 77 10.77 13.27 0.72
N GLU A 78 10.58 11.99 0.78
CA GLU A 78 10.61 11.17 1.98
C GLU A 78 12.01 11.13 2.59
N THR A 79 12.05 10.96 3.91
CA THR A 79 13.29 10.92 4.71
C THR A 79 13.55 9.54 5.33
N ALA A 80 12.64 8.60 5.15
CA ALA A 80 12.83 7.18 5.47
C ALA A 80 12.22 6.30 4.40
N LEU A 81 12.81 5.13 4.14
CA LEU A 81 12.36 4.16 3.13
C LEU A 81 12.39 2.74 3.69
N ILE A 82 11.41 1.93 3.32
CA ILE A 82 11.54 0.47 3.29
C ILE A 82 12.10 0.11 1.92
N LEU A 83 13.32 -0.38 1.87
CA LEU A 83 13.98 -0.77 0.62
C LEU A 83 13.46 -2.12 0.12
N GLY A 84 13.30 -3.06 1.03
CA GLY A 84 12.80 -4.38 0.73
C GLY A 84 12.48 -5.18 1.98
N GLU A 85 11.89 -6.34 1.79
CA GLU A 85 11.45 -7.23 2.87
C GLU A 85 11.79 -8.68 2.55
N PHE A 86 12.36 -9.39 3.53
CA PHE A 86 12.31 -10.85 3.59
C PHE A 86 11.01 -11.26 4.28
N TYR A 87 10.28 -12.22 3.73
CA TYR A 87 9.02 -12.70 4.29
C TYR A 87 8.85 -14.21 4.10
N ARG A 88 8.14 -14.86 5.04
CA ARG A 88 7.82 -16.27 4.93
C ARG A 88 6.61 -16.49 4.01
N ARG A 89 6.74 -17.48 3.12
CA ARG A 89 5.63 -17.96 2.29
C ARG A 89 5.74 -19.47 2.09
N ASN A 90 4.72 -20.20 2.49
CA ASN A 90 4.68 -21.68 2.42
C ASN A 90 5.89 -22.36 3.09
N GLY A 91 6.38 -21.79 4.20
CA GLY A 91 7.56 -22.29 4.90
C GLY A 91 8.89 -21.72 4.42
N ASP A 92 8.94 -21.17 3.21
CA ASP A 92 10.15 -20.62 2.60
C ASP A 92 10.30 -19.12 2.84
N TRP A 93 11.56 -18.66 2.93
CA TRP A 93 11.88 -17.24 2.93
C TRP A 93 12.05 -16.71 1.51
N LYS A 94 11.40 -15.58 1.23
CA LYS A 94 11.46 -14.86 -0.04
C LYS A 94 11.82 -13.41 0.20
N PHE A 95 12.41 -12.76 -0.80
CA PHE A 95 12.70 -11.33 -0.78
C PHE A 95 11.84 -10.60 -1.81
N ARG A 96 11.38 -9.39 -1.46
CA ARG A 96 10.77 -8.44 -2.40
C ARG A 96 11.34 -7.05 -2.20
N CYS A 97 11.53 -6.32 -3.29
CA CYS A 97 11.79 -4.90 -3.26
C CYS A 97 10.48 -4.15 -2.96
N VAL A 98 10.52 -3.14 -2.09
CA VAL A 98 9.31 -2.41 -1.64
C VAL A 98 9.36 -0.95 -2.05
N ALA A 99 10.48 -0.25 -1.85
CA ALA A 99 10.69 1.17 -2.17
C ALA A 99 9.59 2.10 -1.60
N GLN A 100 9.09 1.81 -0.40
CA GLN A 100 8.06 2.61 0.27
C GLN A 100 8.68 3.72 1.11
N GLY A 101 8.28 4.98 0.83
CA GLY A 101 8.76 6.16 1.53
C GLY A 101 7.92 6.57 2.74
N PHE A 102 8.57 7.23 3.71
CA PHE A 102 7.96 7.82 4.90
C PHE A 102 8.50 9.23 5.12
N ASN A 103 7.60 10.17 5.39
CA ASN A 103 7.95 11.52 5.82
C ASN A 103 8.09 11.54 7.34
N GLY A 104 9.10 12.28 7.86
CA GLY A 104 9.35 12.40 9.30
C GLY A 104 10.41 11.43 9.83
N GLY A 105 11.13 10.71 8.95
CA GLY A 105 12.32 9.91 9.30
C GLY A 105 12.04 8.59 9.98
N LEU A 106 12.89 8.25 10.96
CA LEU A 106 12.87 6.94 11.62
C LEU A 106 11.59 6.70 12.44
N GLU A 107 11.01 7.71 13.05
CA GLU A 107 9.86 7.54 13.96
C GLU A 107 8.63 7.00 13.25
N PRO A 108 8.13 7.58 12.14
CA PRO A 108 7.02 7.01 11.39
C PRO A 108 7.33 5.62 10.82
N LEU A 109 8.57 5.40 10.37
CA LEU A 109 9.02 4.12 9.87
C LEU A 109 9.02 3.03 10.98
N ALA A 110 9.53 3.35 12.18
CA ALA A 110 9.55 2.43 13.30
C ALA A 110 8.12 2.13 13.81
N LYS A 111 7.27 3.14 13.89
CA LYS A 111 5.85 2.97 14.21
C LYS A 111 5.12 2.08 13.22
N HIS A 112 5.49 2.12 11.93
CA HIS A 112 4.94 1.22 10.91
C HIS A 112 5.18 -0.26 11.24
N PHE A 113 6.26 -0.56 11.96
CA PHE A 113 6.60 -1.91 12.44
C PHE A 113 6.19 -2.16 13.91
N GLY A 114 5.38 -1.27 14.51
CA GLY A 114 4.94 -1.41 15.90
C GLY A 114 6.06 -1.19 16.94
N VAL A 115 7.14 -0.48 16.54
CA VAL A 115 8.26 -0.15 17.42
C VAL A 115 8.13 1.31 17.87
N ASP A 116 7.99 1.52 19.19
CA ASP A 116 8.08 2.85 19.76
C ASP A 116 9.52 3.32 19.84
N VAL A 117 9.82 4.44 19.19
CA VAL A 117 11.11 5.13 19.31
C VAL A 117 11.01 6.08 20.49
N ALA A 118 11.77 5.79 21.56
CA ALA A 118 11.89 6.75 22.67
C ALA A 118 12.51 8.04 22.14
N ALA A 119 11.80 9.16 22.33
CA ALA A 119 12.36 10.48 22.04
C ALA A 119 13.63 10.71 22.88
N PRO A 120 14.67 11.39 22.36
CA PRO A 120 15.82 11.80 23.17
C PRO A 120 15.31 12.64 24.34
N ALA A 121 15.74 12.30 25.56
CA ALA A 121 15.36 13.04 26.75
C ALA A 121 15.72 14.52 26.59
N PRO A 122 14.79 15.47 26.81
CA PRO A 122 15.12 16.89 26.79
C PRO A 122 16.10 17.20 27.92
N ALA A 123 17.10 18.05 27.65
CA ALA A 123 17.97 18.59 28.69
C ALA A 123 17.12 19.34 29.75
N PRO A 124 17.48 19.26 31.05
CA PRO A 124 16.67 19.85 32.12
C PRO A 124 16.56 21.36 31.95
N ALA A 125 15.34 21.86 31.75
CA ALA A 125 15.02 23.26 31.78
C ALA A 125 14.77 23.73 33.23
N PRO A 126 15.01 25.01 33.58
CA PRO A 126 14.89 25.51 34.94
C PRO A 126 13.44 25.46 35.42
N VAL A 127 13.30 25.10 36.69
CA VAL A 127 12.02 24.93 37.40
C VAL A 127 11.30 26.25 37.52
N VAL A 128 10.17 26.41 36.82
CA VAL A 128 9.17 27.45 37.11
C VAL A 128 7.96 26.77 37.74
N GLN A 129 7.60 27.20 38.94
CA GLN A 129 6.44 26.71 39.69
C GLN A 129 5.14 27.12 38.99
N THR A 130 4.27 26.14 38.69
CA THR A 130 2.95 26.35 38.09
C THR A 130 1.84 26.27 39.16
N PRO A 131 0.74 27.07 39.02
CA PRO A 131 -0.46 26.97 39.86
C PRO A 131 -1.25 25.67 39.62
N PRO A 132 -2.14 25.25 40.55
CA PRO A 132 -2.82 23.95 40.50
C PRO A 132 -3.81 23.82 39.32
N PRO A 133 -3.99 22.57 38.79
CA PRO A 133 -4.73 22.34 37.57
C PRO A 133 -6.25 22.36 37.71
N ALA A 134 -6.92 22.93 36.70
CA ALA A 134 -8.36 22.81 36.47
C ALA A 134 -8.74 21.40 35.99
N PRO A 135 -10.00 20.94 36.18
CA PRO A 135 -10.40 19.55 35.88
C PRO A 135 -10.20 19.16 34.41
N ALA A 136 -9.61 18.00 34.21
CA ALA A 136 -9.30 17.46 32.91
C ALA A 136 -10.57 17.14 32.11
N ALA A 137 -10.62 17.63 30.87
CA ALA A 137 -11.55 17.15 29.84
C ALA A 137 -11.23 15.70 29.47
N PRO A 138 -12.23 14.90 29.05
CA PRO A 138 -12.01 13.49 28.74
C PRO A 138 -11.00 13.33 27.58
N PRO A 139 -10.17 12.28 27.61
CA PRO A 139 -9.11 12.11 26.63
C PRO A 139 -9.71 11.93 25.24
N LYS A 140 -9.36 12.83 24.32
CA LYS A 140 -9.56 12.61 22.89
C LYS A 140 -8.67 11.43 22.50
N SER A 141 -9.29 10.34 22.07
CA SER A 141 -8.59 9.18 21.52
C SER A 141 -7.69 9.63 20.38
N THR A 142 -6.39 9.64 20.60
CA THR A 142 -5.41 9.79 19.52
C THR A 142 -5.50 8.53 18.68
N ILE A 143 -6.09 8.65 17.49
CA ILE A 143 -6.18 7.57 16.53
C ILE A 143 -4.75 7.25 16.10
N SER A 144 -4.26 6.10 16.54
CA SER A 144 -3.03 5.51 16.03
C SER A 144 -3.25 5.23 14.54
N LEU A 145 -2.43 5.80 13.65
CA LEU A 145 -2.44 5.58 12.20
C LEU A 145 -1.88 4.18 11.87
N ASN A 146 -2.42 3.15 12.50
CA ASN A 146 -2.04 1.77 12.23
C ASN A 146 -2.72 1.30 10.95
N LYS A 147 -1.97 0.54 10.13
CA LYS A 147 -2.51 -0.17 8.98
C LYS A 147 -3.70 -1.03 9.40
N VAL A 148 -4.78 -0.95 8.64
CA VAL A 148 -6.00 -1.72 8.85
C VAL A 148 -6.18 -2.70 7.72
N THR A 149 -6.03 -3.98 7.98
CA THR A 149 -6.40 -5.02 7.03
C THR A 149 -7.89 -5.31 7.16
N LEU A 150 -8.62 -5.19 6.05
CA LEU A 150 -10.01 -5.61 5.98
C LEU A 150 -10.07 -7.07 5.55
N ASP A 151 -10.68 -7.87 6.38
CA ASP A 151 -10.90 -9.31 6.19
C ASP A 151 -12.36 -9.68 6.43
N LYS A 152 -12.67 -10.98 6.56
CA LYS A 152 -14.04 -11.46 6.83
C LYS A 152 -14.55 -11.10 8.22
N THR A 153 -13.65 -10.88 9.18
CA THR A 153 -14.02 -10.51 10.57
C THR A 153 -14.17 -9.02 10.73
N ARG A 154 -13.29 -8.24 10.08
CA ARG A 154 -13.34 -6.79 10.01
C ARG A 154 -13.56 -6.36 8.56
N SER A 155 -14.81 -6.37 8.12
CA SER A 155 -15.15 -6.15 6.72
C SER A 155 -15.29 -4.68 6.31
N SER A 156 -15.29 -3.72 7.25
CA SER A 156 -15.42 -2.30 6.92
C SER A 156 -14.78 -1.38 7.95
N ILE A 157 -14.48 -0.16 7.50
CA ILE A 157 -14.03 0.96 8.33
C ILE A 157 -14.66 2.25 7.84
N SER A 158 -15.02 3.16 8.76
CA SER A 158 -15.45 4.52 8.43
C SER A 158 -14.38 5.50 8.84
N LEU A 159 -14.06 6.43 7.94
CA LEU A 159 -13.01 7.43 8.09
C LEU A 159 -13.64 8.81 8.05
N GLU A 160 -13.52 9.53 9.15
CA GLU A 160 -14.04 10.88 9.26
C GLU A 160 -13.15 11.90 8.56
N LYS A 161 -13.76 12.95 8.02
CA LYS A 161 -13.04 14.04 7.38
C LYS A 161 -12.14 14.75 8.41
N THR A 162 -10.85 14.87 8.09
CA THR A 162 -9.94 15.69 8.89
C THR A 162 -10.18 17.19 8.65
N ALA A 163 -9.59 18.07 9.46
CA ALA A 163 -9.65 19.52 9.22
C ALA A 163 -9.10 19.92 7.83
N ALA A 164 -8.14 19.16 7.30
CA ALA A 164 -7.57 19.33 5.95
C ALA A 164 -8.39 18.65 4.84
N GLY A 165 -9.52 18.01 5.16
CA GLY A 165 -10.29 17.20 4.22
C GLY A 165 -9.71 15.80 4.05
N PHE A 166 -10.06 15.11 2.95
CA PHE A 166 -9.49 13.81 2.60
C PHE A 166 -8.26 13.94 1.68
N GLY A 167 -8.02 15.14 1.11
CA GLY A 167 -6.93 15.34 0.16
C GLY A 167 -7.04 14.42 -1.07
N GLU A 168 -5.90 13.94 -1.58
CA GLU A 168 -5.86 12.98 -2.68
C GLU A 168 -5.86 11.56 -2.13
N ILE A 169 -6.93 10.81 -2.38
CA ILE A 169 -7.07 9.41 -2.03
C ILE A 169 -6.39 8.59 -3.11
N LYS A 170 -5.53 7.64 -2.74
CA LYS A 170 -4.81 6.78 -3.68
C LYS A 170 -5.19 5.33 -3.45
N VAL A 171 -5.45 4.63 -4.54
CA VAL A 171 -5.70 3.19 -4.57
C VAL A 171 -4.58 2.55 -5.36
N ASN A 172 -3.87 1.61 -4.75
CA ASN A 172 -2.81 0.85 -5.38
C ASN A 172 -3.20 -0.62 -5.47
N LEU A 173 -3.09 -1.22 -6.65
CA LEU A 173 -3.15 -2.66 -6.85
C LEU A 173 -1.75 -3.18 -7.11
N ASN A 174 -1.28 -4.06 -6.24
CA ASN A 174 0.01 -4.74 -6.39
C ASN A 174 -0.20 -6.26 -6.40
N TRP A 175 0.58 -6.99 -7.19
CA TRP A 175 0.49 -8.46 -7.31
C TRP A 175 1.82 -9.09 -7.69
N ASN A 176 1.93 -10.40 -7.48
CA ASN A 176 3.07 -11.17 -7.94
C ASN A 176 2.87 -11.60 -9.40
N LYS A 177 3.74 -11.16 -10.27
CA LYS A 177 3.72 -11.48 -11.71
C LYS A 177 4.16 -12.90 -12.07
N GLY A 178 4.47 -13.74 -11.08
CA GLY A 178 5.06 -15.06 -11.29
C GLY A 178 6.51 -14.95 -11.78
N SER A 179 7.45 -15.57 -11.10
CA SER A 179 8.83 -15.65 -11.60
C SER A 179 8.85 -16.55 -12.83
N SER A 180 9.34 -16.05 -13.96
CA SER A 180 9.76 -16.86 -15.12
C SER A 180 11.01 -17.66 -14.72
N GLY A 181 10.83 -18.70 -13.93
CA GLY A 181 11.90 -19.58 -13.46
C GLY A 181 11.74 -20.98 -14.01
N GLY A 182 12.49 -21.31 -15.04
CA GLY A 182 12.66 -22.68 -15.53
C GLY A 182 12.45 -22.82 -17.05
N PHE A 183 13.46 -23.35 -17.72
CA PHE A 183 13.56 -23.57 -19.18
C PHE A 183 12.41 -24.41 -19.81
N PHE A 184 11.45 -24.91 -19.01
CA PHE A 184 10.41 -25.84 -19.48
C PHE A 184 8.97 -25.55 -19.01
N LYS A 185 8.69 -24.44 -18.29
CA LYS A 185 7.30 -24.02 -18.03
C LYS A 185 7.14 -22.56 -18.41
N ARG A 186 6.40 -22.28 -19.49
CA ARG A 186 5.77 -20.99 -19.74
C ARG A 186 4.74 -20.75 -18.61
N SER A 187 5.15 -20.20 -17.48
CA SER A 187 4.19 -19.56 -16.59
C SER A 187 3.75 -18.27 -17.31
N GLN A 188 2.52 -18.24 -17.80
CA GLN A 188 1.93 -16.98 -18.26
C GLN A 188 1.94 -16.03 -17.06
N SER A 189 2.64 -14.90 -17.19
CA SER A 189 2.55 -13.83 -16.22
C SER A 189 1.09 -13.35 -16.19
N VAL A 190 0.50 -13.27 -15.01
CA VAL A 190 -0.85 -12.73 -14.87
C VAL A 190 -0.74 -11.22 -14.91
N ASP A 191 -1.47 -10.58 -15.81
CA ASP A 191 -1.62 -9.15 -15.92
C ASP A 191 -2.94 -8.74 -15.28
N LEU A 192 -2.86 -7.98 -14.17
CA LEU A 192 -4.01 -7.44 -13.45
C LEU A 192 -4.17 -5.96 -13.75
N ASP A 193 -5.37 -5.57 -14.10
CA ASP A 193 -5.75 -4.17 -14.24
C ASP A 193 -6.66 -3.74 -13.10
N VAL A 194 -6.38 -2.56 -12.51
CA VAL A 194 -7.29 -1.90 -11.59
C VAL A 194 -8.30 -1.02 -12.33
N GLY A 195 -9.54 -1.00 -11.84
CA GLY A 195 -10.58 -0.10 -12.30
C GLY A 195 -11.57 0.22 -11.20
N CYS A 196 -12.50 1.11 -11.49
CA CYS A 196 -13.64 1.33 -10.61
C CYS A 196 -14.92 1.66 -11.37
N LEU A 197 -16.05 1.23 -10.80
CA LEU A 197 -17.34 1.83 -11.10
C LEU A 197 -17.54 3.01 -10.16
N TYR A 198 -18.08 4.11 -10.66
CA TYR A 198 -18.42 5.27 -9.85
C TYR A 198 -19.88 5.68 -10.00
N GLU A 199 -20.42 6.30 -8.99
CA GLU A 199 -21.71 6.99 -8.98
C GLU A 199 -21.52 8.33 -8.27
N LEU A 200 -21.87 9.42 -8.94
CA LEU A 200 -21.85 10.76 -8.38
C LEU A 200 -23.15 11.06 -7.63
N GLN A 201 -23.20 12.16 -6.89
CA GLN A 201 -24.38 12.56 -6.10
C GLN A 201 -25.57 12.96 -6.96
N ASP A 202 -25.32 13.46 -8.16
CA ASP A 202 -26.33 13.80 -9.15
C ASP A 202 -26.91 12.59 -9.91
N GLY A 203 -26.32 11.39 -9.66
CA GLY A 203 -26.73 10.12 -10.28
C GLY A 203 -25.96 9.75 -11.54
N GLU A 204 -24.97 10.57 -11.97
CA GLU A 204 -24.06 10.16 -13.04
C GLU A 204 -23.30 8.91 -12.63
N LYS A 205 -23.18 7.96 -13.56
CA LYS A 205 -22.52 6.68 -13.37
C LYS A 205 -21.56 6.37 -14.51
N GLY A 206 -20.46 5.71 -14.20
CA GLY A 206 -19.51 5.32 -15.21
C GLY A 206 -18.44 4.38 -14.68
N VAL A 207 -17.42 4.19 -15.52
CA VAL A 207 -16.25 3.34 -15.23
C VAL A 207 -14.96 4.10 -15.50
N VAL A 208 -13.97 3.93 -14.62
CA VAL A 208 -12.59 4.33 -14.85
C VAL A 208 -11.75 3.06 -14.92
N GLN A 209 -11.10 2.84 -16.05
CA GLN A 209 -10.28 1.65 -16.34
C GLN A 209 -9.44 1.85 -17.61
N ALA A 210 -8.38 1.06 -17.80
CA ALA A 210 -7.57 1.07 -19.02
C ALA A 210 -8.35 0.57 -20.24
N LEU A 211 -9.19 -0.47 -20.04
CA LEU A 211 -10.04 -1.02 -21.08
C LEU A 211 -11.03 0.01 -21.59
N GLY A 212 -11.05 0.24 -22.91
CA GLY A 212 -11.86 1.30 -23.54
C GLY A 212 -11.29 2.70 -23.35
N LYS A 213 -10.06 2.83 -22.82
CA LYS A 213 -9.34 4.11 -22.61
C LYS A 213 -10.09 5.11 -21.73
N SER A 214 -10.86 4.62 -20.77
CA SER A 214 -11.64 5.42 -19.83
C SER A 214 -10.82 5.78 -18.60
N PHE A 215 -9.77 6.61 -18.78
CA PHE A 215 -8.81 6.91 -17.71
C PHE A 215 -9.33 7.89 -16.66
N GLY A 216 -10.44 8.58 -16.90
CA GLY A 216 -11.02 9.55 -15.98
C GLY A 216 -10.26 10.87 -15.88
N SER A 217 -10.53 11.65 -14.82
CA SER A 217 -9.88 12.94 -14.55
C SER A 217 -9.95 13.28 -13.06
N LEU A 218 -8.90 13.87 -12.48
CA LEU A 218 -8.91 14.38 -11.09
C LEU A 218 -9.53 15.79 -10.99
N THR A 219 -9.51 16.58 -12.06
CA THR A 219 -9.92 17.99 -12.03
C THR A 219 -11.35 18.22 -12.56
N ARG A 220 -11.89 17.25 -13.26
CA ARG A 220 -13.25 17.21 -13.80
C ARG A 220 -13.91 15.90 -13.37
N GLU A 221 -15.19 15.81 -13.50
CA GLU A 221 -15.92 14.55 -13.31
C GLU A 221 -15.28 13.41 -14.11
N PRO A 222 -15.15 12.26 -13.52
CA PRO A 222 -15.70 11.81 -12.24
C PRO A 222 -14.80 12.11 -11.01
N PHE A 223 -13.79 12.97 -11.09
CA PHE A 223 -12.82 13.26 -10.03
C PHE A 223 -11.99 12.03 -9.61
N ILE A 224 -11.89 11.07 -10.50
CA ILE A 224 -11.17 9.81 -10.36
C ILE A 224 -10.32 9.63 -11.60
N GLN A 225 -9.06 9.24 -11.44
CA GLN A 225 -8.14 9.05 -12.56
C GLN A 225 -7.28 7.81 -12.38
N LEU A 226 -7.22 6.94 -13.40
CA LEU A 226 -6.24 5.89 -13.51
C LEU A 226 -4.90 6.48 -13.98
N MET A 227 -3.81 6.20 -13.27
CA MET A 227 -2.52 6.86 -13.45
C MET A 227 -1.62 6.23 -14.53
N GLY A 228 -2.18 5.44 -15.40
CA GLY A 228 -1.50 4.78 -16.52
C GLY A 228 -1.71 3.28 -16.49
N ASP A 229 -1.43 2.65 -17.65
CA ASP A 229 -1.51 1.22 -17.86
C ASP A 229 -0.08 0.68 -17.95
N ASP A 230 0.35 -0.12 -16.97
CA ASP A 230 1.63 -0.80 -17.01
C ASP A 230 1.51 -2.16 -17.69
N ARG A 231 1.49 -2.15 -19.02
CA ARG A 231 1.43 -3.39 -19.84
C ARG A 231 2.64 -4.29 -19.67
N THR A 232 3.75 -3.77 -19.16
CA THR A 232 5.00 -4.51 -19.04
C THR A 232 5.20 -5.08 -17.66
N GLY A 233 4.41 -4.60 -16.70
CA GLY A 233 4.62 -4.90 -15.29
C GLY A 233 5.96 -4.43 -14.76
N SER A 234 6.58 -3.48 -15.43
CA SER A 234 7.89 -2.94 -15.08
C SER A 234 7.81 -1.80 -14.07
N VAL A 235 6.62 -1.21 -13.82
CA VAL A 235 6.48 -0.20 -12.79
C VAL A 235 6.59 -0.88 -11.42
N ALA A 236 7.69 -0.63 -10.75
CA ALA A 236 7.88 -1.02 -9.37
C ALA A 236 6.81 -0.30 -8.53
N GLY A 237 5.76 -1.03 -8.10
CA GLY A 237 4.70 -0.48 -7.28
C GLY A 237 3.26 -0.76 -7.74
N GLY A 238 3.06 -1.53 -8.83
CA GLY A 238 1.73 -1.92 -9.30
C GLY A 238 0.96 -0.79 -10.00
N GLU A 239 -0.34 -0.94 -10.14
CA GLU A 239 -1.22 0.04 -10.77
C GLU A 239 -1.83 1.01 -9.75
N TRP A 240 -1.99 2.27 -10.16
CA TRP A 240 -2.48 3.34 -9.33
C TRP A 240 -3.73 3.99 -9.88
N MET A 241 -4.69 4.19 -9.01
CA MET A 241 -5.87 5.02 -9.25
C MET A 241 -5.93 6.11 -8.18
N HIS A 242 -6.14 7.34 -8.60
CA HIS A 242 -6.24 8.49 -7.72
C HIS A 242 -7.67 9.03 -7.70
N ILE A 243 -8.12 9.49 -6.54
CA ILE A 243 -9.45 10.06 -6.32
C ILE A 243 -9.25 11.44 -5.66
N ASN A 244 -9.87 12.46 -6.21
CA ASN A 244 -9.84 13.79 -5.63
C ASN A 244 -10.75 13.86 -4.39
N GLY A 245 -10.21 13.59 -3.22
CA GLY A 245 -10.97 13.62 -1.97
C GLY A 245 -11.43 15.01 -1.54
N THR A 246 -10.93 16.11 -2.17
CA THR A 246 -11.51 17.44 -1.94
C THR A 246 -12.91 17.56 -2.57
N LYS A 247 -13.21 16.69 -3.55
CA LYS A 247 -14.49 16.55 -4.25
C LYS A 247 -15.33 15.39 -3.71
N TRP A 248 -14.99 14.85 -2.53
CA TRP A 248 -15.70 13.70 -1.95
C TRP A 248 -17.20 13.96 -1.75
N SER A 249 -17.61 15.21 -1.52
CA SER A 249 -19.03 15.58 -1.42
C SER A 249 -19.83 15.37 -2.72
N GLU A 250 -19.16 15.32 -3.85
CA GLU A 250 -19.78 15.10 -5.17
C GLU A 250 -19.85 13.62 -5.55
N ILE A 251 -19.10 12.78 -4.82
CA ILE A 251 -19.03 11.33 -5.04
C ILE A 251 -20.01 10.64 -4.09
N ARG A 252 -20.85 9.77 -4.61
CA ARG A 252 -21.77 8.94 -3.85
C ARG A 252 -21.13 7.62 -3.43
N ARG A 253 -20.60 6.87 -4.41
CA ARG A 253 -19.91 5.58 -4.16
C ARG A 253 -18.96 5.22 -5.28
N ILE A 254 -17.94 4.43 -4.93
CA ILE A 254 -16.95 3.89 -5.85
C ILE A 254 -16.79 2.40 -5.54
N LEU A 255 -16.93 1.53 -6.54
CA LEU A 255 -16.58 0.11 -6.44
C LEU A 255 -15.23 -0.12 -7.11
N VAL A 256 -14.19 -0.32 -6.33
CA VAL A 256 -12.86 -0.71 -6.82
C VAL A 256 -12.89 -2.17 -7.21
N PHE A 257 -12.41 -2.48 -8.41
CA PHE A 257 -12.28 -3.84 -8.91
C PHE A 257 -10.91 -4.06 -9.58
N ALA A 258 -10.54 -5.31 -9.73
CA ALA A 258 -9.47 -5.72 -10.63
C ALA A 258 -9.99 -6.77 -11.62
N PHE A 259 -9.32 -6.86 -12.78
CA PHE A 259 -9.58 -7.92 -13.73
C PHE A 259 -8.28 -8.48 -14.30
N ILE A 260 -8.31 -9.76 -14.67
CA ILE A 260 -7.21 -10.45 -15.31
C ILE A 260 -7.32 -10.18 -16.81
N TYR A 261 -6.41 -9.34 -17.33
CA TYR A 261 -6.36 -9.01 -18.75
C TYR A 261 -5.70 -10.13 -19.57
N GLU A 262 -4.58 -10.65 -19.07
CA GLU A 262 -3.86 -11.79 -19.67
C GLU A 262 -3.53 -12.84 -18.61
N GLY A 263 -3.51 -14.11 -19.02
CA GLY A 263 -3.21 -15.24 -18.15
C GLY A 263 -4.43 -16.06 -17.75
N ALA A 264 -4.21 -17.15 -17.04
CA ALA A 264 -5.29 -17.98 -16.50
C ALA A 264 -5.82 -17.40 -15.18
N PRO A 265 -7.15 -17.38 -14.96
CA PRO A 265 -7.72 -16.91 -13.71
C PRO A 265 -7.26 -17.80 -12.55
N ASN A 266 -6.36 -17.27 -11.73
CA ASN A 266 -5.94 -17.88 -10.48
C ASN A 266 -5.62 -16.79 -9.46
N TRP A 267 -6.66 -16.19 -8.90
CA TRP A 267 -6.55 -15.06 -7.98
C TRP A 267 -5.67 -15.35 -6.77
N ARG A 268 -5.72 -16.56 -6.25
CA ARG A 268 -4.92 -16.97 -5.08
C ARG A 268 -3.41 -16.94 -5.38
N GLU A 269 -3.01 -17.28 -6.60
CA GLU A 269 -1.59 -17.27 -7.00
C GLU A 269 -1.08 -15.87 -7.33
N THR A 270 -1.96 -14.91 -7.61
CA THR A 270 -1.56 -13.53 -7.86
C THR A 270 -1.02 -12.83 -6.63
N ASP A 271 -1.41 -13.30 -5.42
CA ASP A 271 -1.09 -12.64 -4.15
C ASP A 271 -1.42 -11.14 -4.20
N GLY A 272 -2.52 -10.83 -4.87
CA GLY A 272 -2.97 -9.47 -5.13
C GLY A 272 -3.33 -8.76 -3.84
N VAL A 273 -2.90 -7.52 -3.73
CA VAL A 273 -3.20 -6.64 -2.59
C VAL A 273 -3.64 -5.29 -3.11
N VAL A 274 -4.80 -4.84 -2.64
CA VAL A 274 -5.22 -3.45 -2.83
C VAL A 274 -4.97 -2.67 -1.56
N THR A 275 -4.25 -1.56 -1.70
CA THR A 275 -3.96 -0.61 -0.63
C THR A 275 -4.67 0.70 -0.91
N ILE A 276 -5.44 1.21 0.05
CA ILE A 276 -6.12 2.49 -0.02
C ILE A 276 -5.46 3.45 0.97
N LEU A 277 -4.92 4.55 0.44
CA LEU A 277 -4.22 5.57 1.18
C LEU A 277 -5.04 6.86 1.20
N ILE A 278 -5.41 7.32 2.38
CA ILE A 278 -6.14 8.58 2.59
C ILE A 278 -5.30 9.44 3.53
N PRO A 279 -4.93 10.68 3.16
CA PRO A 279 -4.10 11.55 3.98
C PRO A 279 -4.63 11.71 5.40
N GLY A 280 -3.77 11.47 6.38
CA GLY A 280 -4.13 11.57 7.81
C GLY A 280 -5.01 10.44 8.34
N GLN A 281 -5.21 9.37 7.58
CA GLN A 281 -5.99 8.19 7.96
C GLN A 281 -5.12 6.93 7.97
N PRO A 282 -5.55 5.85 8.64
CA PRO A 282 -4.90 4.55 8.56
C PRO A 282 -4.83 4.05 7.11
N GLU A 283 -3.72 3.42 6.74
CA GLU A 283 -3.64 2.66 5.50
C GLU A 283 -4.61 1.47 5.53
N ILE A 284 -5.42 1.30 4.49
CA ILE A 284 -6.38 0.20 4.40
C ILE A 284 -5.89 -0.81 3.39
N GLU A 285 -5.76 -2.06 3.81
CA GLU A 285 -5.35 -3.17 2.95
C GLU A 285 -6.50 -4.17 2.75
N VAL A 286 -6.68 -4.60 1.49
CA VAL A 286 -7.59 -5.70 1.11
C VAL A 286 -6.79 -6.72 0.31
N ARG A 287 -6.71 -7.96 0.76
CA ARG A 287 -5.99 -9.05 0.08
C ARG A 287 -6.92 -9.85 -0.81
N LEU A 288 -6.42 -10.20 -2.01
CA LEU A 288 -7.09 -11.03 -3.01
C LEU A 288 -6.62 -12.49 -2.89
N ASN A 289 -6.71 -13.07 -1.71
CA ASN A 289 -6.17 -14.39 -1.39
C ASN A 289 -7.23 -15.50 -1.41
N GLU A 290 -8.40 -15.24 -1.98
CA GLU A 290 -9.51 -16.20 -2.07
C GLU A 290 -9.53 -16.89 -3.43
N GLU A 291 -10.19 -18.05 -3.47
CA GLU A 291 -10.35 -18.79 -4.71
C GLU A 291 -11.48 -18.16 -5.54
N GLY A 292 -11.14 -17.52 -6.65
CA GLY A 292 -12.08 -16.90 -7.58
C GLY A 292 -12.61 -17.86 -8.67
N GLY A 293 -12.25 -19.13 -8.60
CA GLY A 293 -12.63 -20.10 -9.62
C GLY A 293 -12.08 -19.71 -11.00
N ARG A 294 -12.98 -19.64 -12.02
CA ARG A 294 -12.65 -19.21 -13.39
C ARG A 294 -13.08 -17.77 -13.68
N ASP A 295 -13.50 -17.03 -12.69
CA ASP A 295 -14.00 -15.67 -12.84
C ASP A 295 -12.82 -14.69 -13.00
N ALA A 296 -12.83 -13.90 -14.07
CA ALA A 296 -11.73 -13.02 -14.45
C ALA A 296 -11.78 -11.65 -13.77
N MET A 297 -12.84 -11.33 -13.02
CA MET A 297 -12.99 -10.08 -12.29
C MET A 297 -13.18 -10.28 -10.80
N CYS A 298 -12.66 -9.36 -10.01
CA CYS A 298 -12.86 -9.30 -8.57
C CYS A 298 -13.31 -7.89 -8.17
N ALA A 299 -14.51 -7.76 -7.61
CA ALA A 299 -14.90 -6.56 -6.87
C ALA A 299 -14.20 -6.58 -5.51
N ILE A 300 -13.37 -5.58 -5.22
CA ILE A 300 -12.41 -5.61 -4.12
C ILE A 300 -12.91 -4.84 -2.90
N ALA A 301 -13.29 -3.57 -3.13
CA ALA A 301 -13.71 -2.67 -2.08
C ALA A 301 -14.76 -1.68 -2.56
N MET A 302 -15.73 -1.39 -1.71
CA MET A 302 -16.69 -0.32 -1.90
C MET A 302 -16.31 0.86 -1.03
N LEU A 303 -16.14 2.04 -1.63
CA LEU A 303 -16.02 3.31 -0.94
C LEU A 303 -17.35 4.03 -1.04
N GLU A 304 -17.97 4.37 0.08
CA GLU A 304 -19.28 5.02 0.13
C GLU A 304 -19.18 6.33 0.89
N ASN A 305 -19.83 7.37 0.36
CA ASN A 305 -20.00 8.63 1.08
C ASN A 305 -21.18 8.50 2.05
N VAL A 306 -20.87 8.34 3.32
CA VAL A 306 -21.86 8.24 4.39
C VAL A 306 -21.78 9.50 5.24
N ASN A 307 -22.70 10.44 5.03
CA ASN A 307 -22.74 11.73 5.76
C ASN A 307 -21.40 12.50 5.70
N GLY A 308 -20.70 12.44 4.56
CA GLY A 308 -19.41 13.09 4.35
C GLY A 308 -18.20 12.27 4.78
N ALA A 309 -18.37 11.16 5.51
CA ALA A 309 -17.30 10.21 5.83
C ALA A 309 -17.01 9.27 4.64
N VAL A 310 -15.80 8.75 4.58
CA VAL A 310 -15.42 7.67 3.65
C VAL A 310 -15.59 6.34 4.35
N LYS A 311 -16.66 5.60 4.03
CA LYS A 311 -16.80 4.22 4.48
C LYS A 311 -16.19 3.29 3.45
N VAL A 312 -15.17 2.55 3.84
CA VAL A 312 -14.53 1.52 3.02
C VAL A 312 -15.03 0.15 3.48
N SER A 313 -15.60 -0.62 2.57
CA SER A 313 -16.10 -1.97 2.83
C SER A 313 -15.41 -2.97 1.89
N ARG A 314 -14.77 -3.98 2.47
CA ARG A 314 -14.23 -5.12 1.73
C ARG A 314 -15.36 -5.87 1.03
N ARG A 315 -15.12 -6.28 -0.23
CA ARG A 315 -15.99 -7.16 -1.02
C ARG A 315 -15.30 -8.49 -1.28
N VAL A 316 -14.34 -8.52 -2.18
CA VAL A 316 -13.62 -9.72 -2.66
C VAL A 316 -14.62 -10.75 -3.20
N ASP A 317 -15.47 -10.27 -4.11
CA ASP A 317 -16.47 -11.06 -4.82
C ASP A 317 -16.02 -11.25 -6.27
N PHE A 318 -16.11 -12.47 -6.78
CA PHE A 318 -15.64 -12.81 -8.12
C PHE A 318 -16.79 -12.84 -9.13
N HIS A 319 -16.50 -12.37 -10.34
CA HIS A 319 -17.49 -12.22 -11.42
C HIS A 319 -16.87 -12.57 -12.76
N ARG A 320 -17.70 -13.08 -13.69
CA ARG A 320 -17.25 -13.44 -15.06
C ARG A 320 -16.88 -12.22 -15.90
N GLY A 321 -17.37 -11.03 -15.54
CA GLY A 321 -17.11 -9.80 -16.29
C GLY A 321 -17.93 -8.63 -15.78
N HIS A 322 -17.68 -7.45 -16.40
CA HIS A 322 -18.23 -6.16 -16.00
C HIS A 322 -19.77 -6.15 -15.85
N ALA A 323 -20.51 -6.68 -16.84
CA ALA A 323 -21.97 -6.68 -16.81
C ALA A 323 -22.56 -7.52 -15.67
N VAL A 324 -21.88 -8.62 -15.29
CA VAL A 324 -22.31 -9.46 -14.16
C VAL A 324 -22.05 -8.77 -12.84
N MET A 325 -20.88 -8.13 -12.70
CA MET A 325 -20.52 -7.34 -11.53
C MET A 325 -21.43 -6.11 -11.39
N ASP A 326 -21.67 -5.38 -12.48
CA ASP A 326 -22.61 -4.26 -12.53
C ASP A 326 -23.97 -4.62 -12.00
N LYS A 327 -24.52 -5.74 -12.50
CA LYS A 327 -25.83 -6.25 -12.07
C LYS A 327 -25.84 -6.64 -10.58
N ALA A 328 -24.76 -7.26 -10.10
CA ALA A 328 -24.64 -7.67 -8.70
C ALA A 328 -24.64 -6.49 -7.73
N TYR A 329 -24.08 -5.36 -8.16
CA TYR A 329 -23.97 -4.14 -7.35
C TYR A 329 -24.99 -3.03 -7.73
N GLY A 330 -25.88 -3.29 -8.69
CA GLY A 330 -26.99 -2.40 -9.04
C GLY A 330 -26.54 -1.06 -9.67
N TRP A 331 -25.50 -1.10 -10.54
CA TRP A 331 -25.11 0.11 -11.29
C TRP A 331 -26.05 0.38 -12.45
N GLY A 332 -26.38 -0.64 -13.25
CA GLY A 332 -27.35 -0.54 -14.36
C GLY A 332 -26.79 0.15 -15.60
N MET A 333 -25.49 -0.01 -15.86
CA MET A 333 -24.85 0.57 -17.04
C MET A 333 -25.04 -0.31 -18.30
N ASN A 334 -24.92 0.32 -19.48
CA ASN A 334 -24.94 -0.38 -20.77
C ASN A 334 -23.51 -0.70 -21.22
N TRP A 335 -23.12 -1.95 -21.11
CA TRP A 335 -21.77 -2.41 -21.45
C TRP A 335 -21.64 -2.69 -22.95
N ARG A 336 -20.50 -2.29 -23.52
CA ARG A 336 -20.05 -2.62 -24.87
C ARG A 336 -18.65 -3.23 -24.79
N ALA A 337 -18.30 -4.07 -25.76
CA ALA A 337 -16.95 -4.61 -25.84
C ALA A 337 -15.94 -3.47 -26.04
N GLY A 338 -14.91 -3.45 -25.21
CA GLY A 338 -13.81 -2.49 -25.28
C GLY A 338 -12.50 -3.18 -25.62
N SER A 339 -11.53 -2.41 -26.10
CA SER A 339 -10.13 -2.81 -26.27
C SER A 339 -9.20 -1.80 -25.60
N LYS A 340 -8.02 -2.25 -25.17
CA LYS A 340 -6.93 -1.38 -24.68
C LYS A 340 -6.25 -0.62 -25.82
#